data_e8c34ee29a39ff34e849bdc3de87f02f
#
_entry.id   e8c34ee29a39ff34e849bdc3de87f02f
#
_cell.length_a   1.000
_cell.length_b   1.000
_cell.length_c   1.000
_cell.angle_alpha   90.00
_cell.angle_beta   90.00
_cell.angle_gamma   90.00
#
_symmetry.space_group_name_H-M   'P 1'
#
loop_
_entity.id
_entity.type
_entity.pdbx_description
1 polymer ?
#
loop_
_entity_poly.entity_id
_entity_poly.type
_entity_poly.pdbx_seq_one_letter_code
_entity_poly.pdbx_strand_id
1 'polypeptide(L)'
;MSNFTYFPIMKTRDAELKAMTHLKDDVFDKILPIYELTKSRKTKTTPDGDIHRRMKELKEIQKGRPFILDICINENYMNAQLEQLLSPDNGYFEWQYFINTYNDLNIIPMVHIDDNDSLHNMESFILSQSKKGRSIAARFPININNIDEYIKIITSTMTVNQKLFIILDSEQ
;
A
#
# COMPACT_ATOMS: atom_id res chain seq x y z
N MET A 1 15.88 -15.10 -5.00
CA MET A 1 14.77 -14.55 -4.19
C MET A 1 15.39 -13.56 -3.22
N SER A 2 15.00 -12.28 -3.26
CA SER A 2 15.44 -11.31 -2.24
C SER A 2 14.78 -11.73 -0.92
N ASN A 3 15.59 -12.14 0.05
CA ASN A 3 15.13 -12.45 1.39
C ASN A 3 15.14 -11.16 2.20
N PHE A 4 14.01 -10.45 2.19
CA PHE A 4 13.83 -9.33 3.11
C PHE A 4 13.79 -9.86 4.55
N THR A 5 14.49 -9.19 5.44
CA THR A 5 14.60 -9.57 6.85
C THR A 5 13.80 -8.65 7.78
N TYR A 6 13.37 -7.49 7.25
CA TYR A 6 12.64 -6.51 8.04
C TYR A 6 11.64 -5.73 7.18
N PHE A 7 10.46 -5.46 7.74
CA PHE A 7 9.32 -4.81 7.09
C PHE A 7 8.92 -3.58 7.91
N PRO A 8 9.65 -2.46 7.80
CA PRO A 8 9.32 -1.25 8.55
C PRO A 8 8.02 -0.62 8.03
N ILE A 9 7.08 -0.31 8.93
CA ILE A 9 5.87 0.46 8.62
C ILE A 9 6.17 1.92 8.91
N MET A 10 5.92 2.78 7.92
CA MET A 10 6.22 4.21 7.99
C MET A 10 5.15 5.02 7.29
N LYS A 11 4.79 6.15 7.88
CA LYS A 11 3.96 7.15 7.21
C LYS A 11 4.81 7.93 6.19
N THR A 12 4.20 8.33 5.06
CA THR A 12 4.91 9.15 4.06
C THR A 12 5.04 10.61 4.51
N ARG A 13 5.50 10.84 5.74
CA ARG A 13 5.75 12.16 6.32
C ARG A 13 7.19 12.60 6.07
N ASP A 14 7.42 13.91 6.12
CA ASP A 14 8.73 14.49 5.82
C ASP A 14 9.87 13.91 6.65
N ALA A 15 9.63 13.65 7.94
CA ALA A 15 10.65 13.11 8.85
C ALA A 15 11.00 11.65 8.52
N GLU A 16 9.99 10.81 8.32
CA GLU A 16 10.17 9.40 7.98
C GLU A 16 10.83 9.25 6.60
N LEU A 17 10.35 9.98 5.60
CA LEU A 17 10.94 9.95 4.26
C LEU A 17 12.39 10.45 4.28
N LYS A 18 12.67 11.51 5.05
CA LYS A 18 14.04 11.98 5.22
C LYS A 18 14.93 10.94 5.88
N ALA A 19 14.43 10.21 6.90
CA ALA A 19 15.19 9.14 7.53
C ALA A 19 15.60 8.05 6.51
N MET A 20 14.68 7.70 5.61
CA MET A 20 14.94 6.70 4.57
C MET A 20 16.05 7.13 3.61
N THR A 21 16.22 8.41 3.30
CA THR A 21 17.31 8.88 2.42
C THR A 21 18.69 8.70 3.03
N HIS A 22 18.79 8.48 4.34
CA HIS A 22 20.06 8.26 5.04
C HIS A 22 20.45 6.78 5.19
N LEU A 23 19.55 5.85 4.77
CA LEU A 23 19.89 4.43 4.79
C LEU A 23 20.92 4.10 3.72
N LYS A 24 21.87 3.27 4.09
CA LYS A 24 22.83 2.72 3.14
C LYS A 24 22.18 1.67 2.26
N ASP A 25 22.69 1.48 1.06
CA ASP A 25 22.11 0.54 0.08
C ASP A 25 22.08 -0.90 0.60
N ASP A 26 23.11 -1.34 1.32
CA ASP A 26 23.20 -2.68 1.91
C ASP A 26 22.14 -2.95 2.99
N VAL A 27 21.67 -1.91 3.68
CA VAL A 27 20.53 -1.98 4.61
C VAL A 27 19.23 -1.97 3.83
N PHE A 28 19.12 -1.07 2.85
CA PHE A 28 17.94 -0.92 2.02
C PHE A 28 17.58 -2.21 1.28
N ASP A 29 18.58 -2.96 0.82
CA ASP A 29 18.38 -4.21 0.07
C ASP A 29 17.87 -5.37 0.95
N LYS A 30 17.91 -5.20 2.29
CA LYS A 30 17.41 -6.18 3.27
C LYS A 30 16.01 -5.88 3.79
N ILE A 31 15.46 -4.73 3.46
CA ILE A 31 14.14 -4.33 3.95
C ILE A 31 13.11 -4.28 2.82
N LEU A 32 11.86 -4.56 3.16
CA LEU A 32 10.70 -4.26 2.32
C LEU A 32 9.83 -3.25 3.05
N PRO A 33 10.00 -1.95 2.78
CA PRO A 33 9.25 -0.93 3.50
C PRO A 33 7.77 -0.97 3.16
N ILE A 34 6.95 -0.72 4.17
CA ILE A 34 5.51 -0.52 4.06
C ILE A 34 5.26 0.97 4.27
N TYR A 35 4.86 1.66 3.21
CA TYR A 35 4.54 3.08 3.27
C TYR A 35 3.04 3.29 3.39
N GLU A 36 2.62 3.85 4.51
CA GLU A 36 1.28 4.40 4.67
C GLU A 36 1.23 5.78 4.02
N LEU A 37 0.53 5.87 2.89
CA LEU A 37 0.38 7.11 2.12
C LEU A 37 -0.38 8.15 2.93
N THR A 38 0.17 9.35 3.04
CA THR A 38 -0.42 10.51 3.72
C THR A 38 -0.50 11.70 2.79
N LYS A 39 -1.34 12.68 3.11
CA LYS A 39 -1.28 13.98 2.44
C LYS A 39 0.07 14.65 2.67
N SER A 40 0.55 15.41 1.70
CA SER A 40 1.74 16.25 1.88
C SER A 40 1.44 17.43 2.81
N ARG A 41 2.47 18.15 3.20
CA ARG A 41 2.30 19.43 3.90
C ARG A 41 1.48 20.39 3.04
N LYS A 42 0.56 21.10 3.68
CA LYS A 42 -0.26 22.14 3.05
C LYS A 42 0.61 23.29 2.54
N THR A 43 0.30 23.77 1.36
CA THR A 43 0.95 24.93 0.75
C THR A 43 -0.11 25.90 0.22
N LYS A 44 0.29 27.08 -0.25
CA LYS A 44 -0.65 28.02 -0.88
C LYS A 44 -1.33 27.44 -2.14
N THR A 45 -0.61 26.60 -2.87
CA THR A 45 -1.10 25.96 -4.12
C THR A 45 -1.79 24.62 -3.87
N THR A 46 -1.55 23.99 -2.73
CA THR A 46 -2.15 22.71 -2.32
C THR A 46 -2.64 22.84 -0.87
N PRO A 47 -3.75 23.55 -0.61
CA PRO A 47 -4.22 23.84 0.74
C PRO A 47 -4.63 22.60 1.54
N ASP A 48 -4.99 21.51 0.86
CA ASP A 48 -5.37 20.23 1.48
C ASP A 48 -4.23 19.19 1.48
N GLY A 49 -3.05 19.58 0.98
CA GLY A 49 -1.94 18.68 0.72
C GLY A 49 -2.11 17.96 -0.62
N ASP A 50 -1.12 17.14 -0.98
CA ASP A 50 -1.10 16.41 -2.26
C ASP A 50 -0.41 15.05 -2.09
N ILE A 51 -1.09 13.97 -2.44
CA ILE A 51 -0.55 12.61 -2.37
C ILE A 51 0.45 12.32 -3.49
N HIS A 52 0.28 12.94 -4.65
CA HIS A 52 1.18 12.74 -5.79
C HIS A 52 2.59 13.27 -5.49
N ARG A 53 2.71 14.29 -4.66
CA ARG A 53 4.01 14.75 -4.17
C ARG A 53 4.72 13.65 -3.38
N ARG A 54 3.99 12.91 -2.52
CA ARG A 54 4.55 11.78 -1.76
C ARG A 54 5.06 10.67 -2.67
N MET A 55 4.34 10.38 -3.75
CA MET A 55 4.78 9.37 -4.73
C MET A 55 6.07 9.79 -5.46
N LYS A 56 6.25 11.07 -5.76
CA LYS A 56 7.51 11.58 -6.33
C LYS A 56 8.67 11.40 -5.34
N GLU A 57 8.46 11.72 -4.06
CA GLU A 57 9.46 11.53 -3.01
C GLU A 57 9.83 10.05 -2.85
N LEU A 58 8.83 9.14 -2.87
CA LEU A 58 9.06 7.70 -2.83
C LEU A 58 9.86 7.20 -4.04
N LYS A 59 9.60 7.72 -5.23
CA LYS A 59 10.36 7.37 -6.43
C LYS A 59 11.86 7.65 -6.25
N GLU A 60 12.20 8.83 -5.73
CA GLU A 60 13.59 9.24 -5.50
C GLU A 60 14.26 8.39 -4.40
N ILE A 61 13.51 7.98 -3.38
CA ILE A 61 14.01 7.17 -2.27
C ILE A 61 14.22 5.72 -2.70
N GLN A 62 13.22 5.12 -3.35
CA GLN A 62 13.22 3.69 -3.67
C GLN A 62 14.17 3.30 -4.81
N LYS A 63 14.37 4.19 -5.79
CA LYS A 63 15.29 3.94 -6.91
C LYS A 63 15.05 2.59 -7.59
N GLY A 64 13.77 2.25 -7.82
CA GLY A 64 13.36 0.99 -8.43
C GLY A 64 13.25 -0.21 -7.50
N ARG A 65 13.60 -0.08 -6.22
CA ARG A 65 13.40 -1.14 -5.22
C ARG A 65 11.92 -1.34 -4.93
N PRO A 66 11.47 -2.58 -4.62
CA PRO A 66 10.08 -2.84 -4.28
C PRO A 66 9.71 -2.23 -2.92
N PHE A 67 8.46 -1.87 -2.78
CA PHE A 67 7.86 -1.45 -1.51
C PHE A 67 6.36 -1.78 -1.49
N ILE A 68 5.83 -1.97 -0.30
CA ILE A 68 4.40 -2.09 -0.08
C ILE A 68 3.83 -0.68 0.08
N LEU A 69 2.73 -0.40 -0.62
CA LEU A 69 2.00 0.86 -0.51
C LEU A 69 0.64 0.60 0.12
N ASP A 70 0.39 1.26 1.23
CA ASP A 70 -0.84 1.26 2.01
C ASP A 70 -1.40 2.69 2.11
N ILE A 71 -2.59 2.86 2.64
CA ILE A 71 -3.20 4.17 2.90
C ILE A 71 -3.29 4.39 4.40
N CYS A 72 -2.78 5.53 4.87
CA CYS A 72 -2.92 5.92 6.26
C CYS A 72 -4.37 6.32 6.57
N ILE A 73 -5.05 5.56 7.41
CA ILE A 73 -6.44 5.80 7.80
C ILE A 73 -6.60 6.81 8.95
N ASN A 74 -5.50 7.32 9.52
CA ASN A 74 -5.57 8.30 10.59
C ASN A 74 -6.03 9.67 10.04
N GLU A 75 -7.13 10.18 10.56
CA GLU A 75 -7.81 11.41 10.13
C GLU A 75 -6.87 12.63 10.03
N ASN A 76 -5.88 12.74 10.91
CA ASN A 76 -4.92 13.83 10.89
C ASN A 76 -4.08 13.89 9.61
N TYR A 77 -3.95 12.76 8.92
CA TYR A 77 -3.14 12.58 7.72
C TYR A 77 -3.96 12.34 6.45
N MET A 78 -5.28 12.28 6.59
CA MET A 78 -6.24 12.10 5.51
C MET A 78 -6.56 13.41 4.79
N ASN A 79 -6.96 13.29 3.53
CA ASN A 79 -7.60 14.34 2.74
C ASN A 79 -8.55 13.70 1.72
N ALA A 80 -9.31 14.51 0.98
CA ALA A 80 -10.27 14.00 0.01
C ALA A 80 -9.65 13.08 -1.06
N GLN A 81 -8.38 13.27 -1.43
CA GLN A 81 -7.70 12.37 -2.38
C GLN A 81 -7.54 10.96 -1.79
N LEU A 82 -7.13 10.85 -0.51
CA LEU A 82 -6.97 9.54 0.15
C LEU A 82 -8.32 8.87 0.42
N GLU A 83 -9.34 9.64 0.81
CA GLU A 83 -10.71 9.13 0.99
C GLU A 83 -11.24 8.52 -0.32
N GLN A 84 -10.98 9.17 -1.45
CA GLN A 84 -11.35 8.66 -2.75
C GLN A 84 -10.66 7.33 -3.08
N LEU A 85 -9.39 7.16 -2.71
CA LEU A 85 -8.67 5.90 -2.93
C LEU A 85 -9.21 4.73 -2.09
N LEU A 86 -9.89 5.02 -0.97
CA LEU A 86 -10.51 4.02 -0.12
C LEU A 86 -11.92 3.62 -0.58
N SER A 87 -12.51 4.33 -1.57
CA SER A 87 -13.83 3.96 -2.09
C SER A 87 -13.82 2.54 -2.66
N PRO A 88 -14.73 1.65 -2.19
CA PRO A 88 -14.83 0.29 -2.69
C PRO A 88 -15.45 0.20 -4.09
N ASP A 89 -15.98 1.30 -4.61
CA ASP A 89 -16.72 1.36 -5.86
C ASP A 89 -15.96 0.71 -7.02
N ASN A 90 -16.67 -0.16 -7.76
CA ASN A 90 -16.13 -0.87 -8.91
C ASN A 90 -14.80 -1.64 -8.62
N GLY A 91 -14.72 -2.25 -7.45
CA GLY A 91 -13.55 -3.02 -7.03
C GLY A 91 -12.34 -2.14 -6.72
N TYR A 92 -12.56 -1.06 -5.98
CA TYR A 92 -11.51 -0.09 -5.64
C TYR A 92 -10.88 0.56 -6.89
N PHE A 93 -11.73 0.98 -7.83
CA PHE A 93 -11.28 1.53 -9.11
C PHE A 93 -10.26 2.67 -8.95
N GLU A 94 -10.51 3.61 -8.03
CA GLU A 94 -9.62 4.76 -7.80
C GLU A 94 -8.24 4.32 -7.29
N TRP A 95 -8.21 3.34 -6.39
CA TRP A 95 -6.95 2.76 -5.91
C TRP A 95 -6.20 2.04 -7.02
N GLN A 96 -6.90 1.27 -7.84
CA GLN A 96 -6.34 0.61 -9.01
C GLN A 96 -5.76 1.63 -10.00
N TYR A 97 -6.51 2.69 -10.29
CA TYR A 97 -6.09 3.76 -11.20
C TYR A 97 -4.84 4.47 -10.68
N PHE A 98 -4.84 4.82 -9.39
CA PHE A 98 -3.70 5.45 -8.72
C PHE A 98 -2.42 4.60 -8.84
N ILE A 99 -2.49 3.32 -8.46
CA ILE A 99 -1.35 2.40 -8.58
C ILE A 99 -0.86 2.28 -10.03
N ASN A 100 -1.78 2.26 -10.99
CA ASN A 100 -1.44 2.15 -12.40
C ASN A 100 -0.79 3.43 -12.96
N THR A 101 -1.12 4.58 -12.41
CA THR A 101 -0.46 5.85 -12.76
C THR A 101 1.04 5.82 -12.43
N TYR A 102 1.43 5.00 -11.45
CA TYR A 102 2.82 4.81 -11.01
C TYR A 102 3.37 3.43 -11.39
N ASN A 103 3.06 2.96 -12.59
CA ASN A 103 3.48 1.65 -13.08
C ASN A 103 5.00 1.51 -13.30
N ASP A 104 5.72 2.63 -13.29
CA ASP A 104 7.18 2.70 -13.32
C ASP A 104 7.81 2.47 -11.93
N LEU A 105 7.00 2.38 -10.87
CA LEU A 105 7.42 2.03 -9.53
C LEU A 105 7.11 0.54 -9.24
N ASN A 106 7.98 -0.09 -8.46
CA ASN A 106 7.80 -1.48 -8.06
C ASN A 106 6.88 -1.58 -6.83
N ILE A 107 5.62 -1.17 -7.02
CA ILE A 107 4.60 -1.13 -5.97
C ILE A 107 4.00 -2.52 -5.76
N ILE A 108 3.97 -2.95 -4.49
CA ILE A 108 3.16 -4.06 -4.00
C ILE A 108 1.96 -3.43 -3.30
N PRO A 109 0.78 -3.42 -3.91
CA PRO A 109 -0.37 -2.73 -3.33
C PRO A 109 -0.94 -3.47 -2.14
N MET A 110 -1.39 -2.72 -1.12
CA MET A 110 -2.20 -3.26 -0.05
C MET A 110 -3.63 -3.52 -0.52
N VAL A 111 -4.17 -4.67 -0.18
CA VAL A 111 -5.59 -5.00 -0.32
C VAL A 111 -6.35 -4.32 0.81
N HIS A 112 -7.36 -3.53 0.48
CA HIS A 112 -8.26 -2.97 1.49
C HIS A 112 -9.21 -4.07 1.98
N ILE A 113 -9.26 -4.24 3.30
CA ILE A 113 -10.12 -5.20 3.98
C ILE A 113 -11.03 -4.40 4.89
N ASP A 114 -12.33 -4.43 4.58
CA ASP A 114 -13.37 -3.77 5.35
C ASP A 114 -14.51 -4.77 5.56
N ASP A 115 -14.83 -5.06 6.82
CA ASP A 115 -15.90 -5.98 7.19
C ASP A 115 -17.29 -5.52 6.72
N ASN A 116 -17.43 -4.23 6.39
CA ASN A 116 -18.67 -3.65 5.87
C ASN A 116 -18.76 -3.63 4.33
N ASP A 117 -17.67 -3.98 3.65
CA ASP A 117 -17.62 -3.99 2.18
C ASP A 117 -17.95 -5.37 1.63
N SER A 118 -18.34 -5.38 0.36
CA SER A 118 -18.53 -6.61 -0.40
C SER A 118 -17.19 -7.29 -0.69
N LEU A 119 -17.05 -8.55 -0.30
CA LEU A 119 -15.92 -9.39 -0.67
C LEU A 119 -15.67 -9.39 -2.19
N HIS A 120 -16.71 -9.14 -2.99
CA HIS A 120 -16.62 -9.04 -4.44
C HIS A 120 -15.74 -7.86 -4.90
N ASN A 121 -15.79 -6.72 -4.21
CA ASN A 121 -14.93 -5.56 -4.55
C ASN A 121 -13.46 -5.89 -4.29
N MET A 122 -13.16 -6.53 -3.17
CA MET A 122 -11.81 -7.01 -2.85
C MET A 122 -11.32 -8.04 -3.89
N GLU A 123 -12.15 -9.04 -4.23
CA GLU A 123 -11.84 -10.06 -5.24
C GLU A 123 -11.55 -9.43 -6.61
N SER A 124 -12.38 -8.47 -7.03
CA SER A 124 -12.21 -7.72 -8.28
C SER A 124 -10.88 -6.97 -8.32
N PHE A 125 -10.51 -6.32 -7.22
CA PHE A 125 -9.21 -5.67 -7.09
C PHE A 125 -8.07 -6.67 -7.24
N ILE A 126 -8.09 -7.78 -6.49
CA ILE A 126 -7.05 -8.81 -6.51
C ILE A 126 -6.89 -9.38 -7.92
N LEU A 127 -8.01 -9.71 -8.57
CA LEU A 127 -8.01 -10.24 -9.93
C LEU A 127 -7.35 -9.28 -10.93
N SER A 128 -7.63 -7.98 -10.79
CA SER A 128 -7.02 -6.94 -11.60
C SER A 128 -5.51 -6.84 -11.41
N GLN A 129 -5.01 -6.91 -10.17
CA GLN A 129 -3.58 -6.89 -9.89
C GLN A 129 -2.91 -8.20 -10.33
N SER A 130 -3.58 -9.33 -10.17
CA SER A 130 -3.12 -10.64 -10.62
C SER A 130 -2.91 -10.70 -12.13
N LYS A 131 -3.83 -10.17 -12.92
CA LYS A 131 -3.69 -10.07 -14.38
C LYS A 131 -2.46 -9.27 -14.82
N LYS A 132 -1.96 -8.39 -13.96
CA LYS A 132 -0.74 -7.59 -14.20
C LYS A 132 0.53 -8.24 -13.63
N GLY A 133 0.41 -9.43 -13.06
CA GLY A 133 1.53 -10.16 -12.46
C GLY A 133 2.06 -9.53 -11.16
N ARG A 134 1.32 -8.61 -10.52
CA ARG A 134 1.77 -7.95 -9.30
C ARG A 134 1.58 -8.84 -8.08
N SER A 135 2.58 -8.88 -7.23
CA SER A 135 2.42 -9.34 -5.84
C SER A 135 1.54 -8.36 -5.08
N ILE A 136 0.88 -8.82 -4.03
CA ILE A 136 -0.03 -8.03 -3.20
C ILE A 136 0.31 -8.20 -1.72
N ALA A 137 -0.13 -7.26 -0.90
CA ALA A 137 -0.07 -7.34 0.55
C ALA A 137 -1.47 -7.28 1.15
N ALA A 138 -1.68 -7.93 2.28
CA ALA A 138 -2.91 -7.87 3.06
C ALA A 138 -2.56 -7.61 4.52
N ARG A 139 -3.22 -6.64 5.15
CA ARG A 139 -3.03 -6.26 6.54
C ARG A 139 -4.27 -6.61 7.32
N PHE A 140 -4.11 -7.43 8.33
CA PHE A 140 -5.19 -7.92 9.16
C PHE A 140 -5.05 -7.41 10.59
N PRO A 141 -6.06 -6.73 11.14
CA PRO A 141 -6.13 -6.49 12.57
C PRO A 141 -6.10 -7.82 13.35
N ILE A 142 -5.42 -7.84 14.50
CA ILE A 142 -5.28 -9.08 15.28
C ILE A 142 -6.61 -9.68 15.75
N ASN A 143 -7.64 -8.84 15.85
CA ASN A 143 -8.99 -9.20 16.28
C ASN A 143 -9.98 -9.44 15.15
N ILE A 144 -9.51 -9.48 13.89
CA ILE A 144 -10.38 -9.71 12.74
C ILE A 144 -11.02 -11.10 12.83
N ASN A 145 -12.31 -11.16 12.60
CA ASN A 145 -13.02 -12.42 12.42
C ASN A 145 -12.80 -12.97 11.00
N ASN A 146 -12.84 -14.30 10.87
CA ASN A 146 -12.84 -14.96 9.56
C ASN A 146 -11.59 -14.70 8.69
N ILE A 147 -10.42 -14.47 9.27
CA ILE A 147 -9.17 -14.27 8.53
C ILE A 147 -8.93 -15.36 7.47
N ASP A 148 -9.33 -16.59 7.77
CA ASP A 148 -9.20 -17.74 6.85
C ASP A 148 -10.02 -17.55 5.58
N GLU A 149 -11.19 -16.94 5.67
CA GLU A 149 -12.05 -16.64 4.52
C GLU A 149 -11.38 -15.61 3.59
N TYR A 150 -10.86 -14.53 4.17
CA TYR A 150 -10.11 -13.52 3.41
C TYR A 150 -8.89 -14.13 2.72
N ILE A 151 -8.08 -14.90 3.45
CA ILE A 151 -6.88 -15.55 2.89
C ILE A 151 -7.26 -16.51 1.76
N LYS A 152 -8.33 -17.26 1.91
CA LYS A 152 -8.83 -18.19 0.89
C LYS A 152 -9.23 -17.45 -0.40
N ILE A 153 -9.98 -16.37 -0.28
CA ILE A 153 -10.38 -15.55 -1.44
C ILE A 153 -9.15 -14.97 -2.11
N ILE A 154 -8.25 -14.37 -1.35
CA ILE A 154 -7.03 -13.76 -1.87
C ILE A 154 -6.21 -14.81 -2.65
N THR A 155 -5.92 -15.93 -2.03
CA THR A 155 -5.06 -16.97 -2.63
C THR A 155 -5.69 -17.69 -3.81
N SER A 156 -7.01 -17.87 -3.81
CA SER A 156 -7.72 -18.50 -4.95
C SER A 156 -7.78 -17.60 -6.19
N THR A 157 -7.67 -16.29 -6.01
CA THR A 157 -7.72 -15.30 -7.09
C THR A 157 -6.33 -14.96 -7.64
N MET A 158 -5.27 -15.23 -6.87
CA MET A 158 -3.88 -14.99 -7.29
C MET A 158 -3.36 -16.06 -8.26
N THR A 159 -2.39 -15.69 -9.10
CA THR A 159 -1.67 -16.63 -9.95
C THR A 159 -0.44 -17.21 -9.26
N VAL A 160 0.01 -18.38 -9.72
CA VAL A 160 1.07 -19.22 -9.08
C VAL A 160 2.40 -18.47 -8.84
N ASN A 161 2.73 -17.48 -9.65
CA ASN A 161 4.01 -16.77 -9.56
C ASN A 161 3.97 -15.51 -8.70
N GLN A 162 2.83 -15.17 -8.12
CA GLN A 162 2.67 -13.98 -7.29
C GLN A 162 2.95 -14.30 -5.83
N LYS A 163 3.37 -13.27 -5.07
CA LYS A 163 3.57 -13.37 -3.62
C LYS A 163 2.46 -12.62 -2.90
N LEU A 164 1.97 -13.23 -1.84
CA LEU A 164 1.13 -12.59 -0.85
C LEU A 164 1.99 -12.27 0.38
N PHE A 165 1.99 -11.00 0.78
CA PHE A 165 2.59 -10.54 2.04
C PHE A 165 1.47 -10.34 3.06
N ILE A 166 1.50 -11.11 4.14
CA ILE A 166 0.51 -11.00 5.23
C ILE A 166 1.14 -10.21 6.36
N ILE A 167 0.46 -9.14 6.76
CA ILE A 167 0.83 -8.29 7.89
C ILE A 167 -0.24 -8.47 8.97
N LEU A 168 0.18 -8.92 10.15
CA LEU A 168 -0.68 -8.97 11.33
C LEU A 168 -0.45 -7.69 12.13
N ASP A 169 -1.49 -6.90 12.28
CA ASP A 169 -1.44 -5.60 12.93
C ASP A 169 -2.02 -5.68 14.33
N SER A 170 -1.18 -5.36 15.33
CA SER A 170 -1.58 -5.31 16.74
C SER A 170 -1.99 -3.91 17.22
N GLU A 171 -1.93 -2.90 16.36
CA GLU A 171 -2.40 -1.55 16.70
C GLU A 171 -3.93 -1.58 16.80
N GLN A 172 -4.42 -1.11 17.94
CA GLN A 172 -5.84 -0.91 18.24
C GLN A 172 -6.27 0.49 17.85
#